data_8dcd25e4903018346b4675e78f8acaf7
#
_entry.id   8dcd25e4903018346b4675e78f8acaf7
#
_cell.length_a   1.000
_cell.length_b   1.000
_cell.length_c   1.000
_cell.angle_alpha   90.00
_cell.angle_beta   90.00
_cell.angle_gamma   90.00
#
_symmetry.space_group_name_H-M   'P 1'
#
loop_
_entity.id
_entity.type
_entity.pdbx_description
1 polymer ?
#
loop_
_entity_poly.entity_id
_entity_poly.type
_entity_poly.pdbx_seq_one_letter_code
_entity_poly.pdbx_strand_id
1 'polypeptide(L)'
;MSYSLEFSGAVFDVLEDLGKSDAKRLRQVFLKILSLRRTPRPPDSEQLSHFSYKGLTGFRVTQGEYRIVYAVDEKAKVVKLARVLHRDRDYRELDRI
;
A
#
# COMPACT_ATOMS: atom_id res chain seq x y z
N MET A 1 15.01 -7.14 11.61
CA MET A 1 15.31 -7.42 10.21
C MET A 1 14.31 -6.66 9.33
N SER A 2 14.76 -6.07 8.23
CA SER A 2 13.85 -5.28 7.36
C SER A 2 13.55 -6.03 6.06
N TYR A 3 12.36 -5.74 5.50
CA TYR A 3 11.93 -6.27 4.21
C TYR A 3 12.33 -5.29 3.11
N SER A 4 12.46 -5.79 1.90
CA SER A 4 12.57 -4.93 0.71
C SER A 4 11.18 -4.48 0.29
N LEU A 5 11.11 -3.40 -0.49
CA LEU A 5 9.85 -2.90 -1.04
C LEU A 5 9.85 -3.10 -2.56
N GLU A 6 8.71 -3.55 -3.08
CA GLU A 6 8.49 -3.68 -4.50
C GLU A 6 7.23 -2.89 -4.84
N PHE A 7 7.29 -2.02 -5.82
CA PHE A 7 6.19 -1.13 -6.19
C PHE A 7 5.61 -1.52 -7.54
N SER A 8 4.28 -1.64 -7.60
CA SER A 8 3.60 -1.81 -8.90
C SER A 8 3.63 -0.49 -9.68
N GLY A 9 3.43 -0.57 -10.99
CA GLY A 9 3.31 0.64 -11.80
C GLY A 9 2.18 1.55 -11.35
N ALA A 10 1.05 0.95 -10.92
CA ALA A 10 -0.09 1.72 -10.42
C ALA A 10 0.28 2.55 -9.18
N VAL A 11 1.12 2.00 -8.30
CA VAL A 11 1.57 2.74 -7.11
C VAL A 11 2.48 3.89 -7.52
N PHE A 12 3.42 3.67 -8.42
CA PHE A 12 4.29 4.72 -8.91
C PHE A 12 3.49 5.88 -9.51
N ASP A 13 2.45 5.58 -10.29
CA ASP A 13 1.62 6.61 -10.93
C ASP A 13 0.97 7.51 -9.88
N VAL A 14 0.43 6.94 -8.80
CA VAL A 14 -0.19 7.71 -7.72
C VAL A 14 0.86 8.57 -7.00
N LEU A 15 2.02 8.00 -6.72
CA LEU A 15 3.08 8.74 -6.02
C LEU A 15 3.59 9.91 -6.86
N GLU A 16 3.72 9.72 -8.19
CA GLU A 16 4.11 10.80 -9.08
C GLU A 16 3.07 11.93 -9.08
N ASP A 17 1.78 11.57 -9.16
CA ASP A 17 0.71 12.56 -9.14
C ASP A 17 0.71 13.34 -7.83
N LEU A 18 0.88 12.67 -6.70
CA LEU A 18 0.96 13.33 -5.41
C LEU A 18 2.17 14.25 -5.33
N GLY A 19 3.29 13.86 -5.91
CA GLY A 19 4.49 14.69 -5.92
C GLY A 19 4.28 16.01 -6.66
N LYS A 20 3.40 16.00 -7.66
CA LYS A 20 3.09 17.22 -8.43
C LYS A 20 2.03 18.09 -7.79
N SER A 21 1.06 17.49 -7.09
CA SER A 21 -0.13 18.18 -6.61
C SER A 21 -0.19 18.38 -5.10
N ASP A 22 0.44 17.49 -4.32
CA ASP A 22 0.35 17.52 -2.86
C ASP A 22 1.56 16.82 -2.23
N ALA A 23 2.67 17.54 -2.20
CA ALA A 23 3.92 16.98 -1.70
C ALA A 23 3.84 16.54 -0.23
N LYS A 24 3.04 17.25 0.57
CA LYS A 24 2.86 16.87 1.98
C LYS A 24 2.17 15.51 2.10
N ARG A 25 1.17 15.27 1.27
CA ARG A 25 0.44 14.00 1.25
C ARG A 25 1.35 12.88 0.73
N LEU A 26 2.14 13.18 -0.30
CA LEU A 26 3.13 12.22 -0.80
C LEU A 26 4.04 11.75 0.34
N ARG A 27 4.55 12.69 1.12
CA ARG A 27 5.45 12.37 2.22
C ARG A 27 4.77 11.45 3.25
N GLN A 28 3.53 11.76 3.62
CA GLN A 28 2.78 10.98 4.60
C GLN A 28 2.54 9.55 4.11
N VAL A 29 2.10 9.40 2.87
CA VAL A 29 1.85 8.08 2.26
C VAL A 29 3.15 7.30 2.15
N PHE A 30 4.20 7.94 1.68
CA PHE A 30 5.50 7.28 1.50
C PHE A 30 6.10 6.82 2.83
N LEU A 31 6.00 7.64 3.89
CA LEU A 31 6.49 7.25 5.21
C LEU A 31 5.72 6.05 5.76
N LYS A 32 4.41 5.98 5.51
CA LYS A 32 3.62 4.81 5.92
C LYS A 32 4.09 3.57 5.18
N ILE A 33 4.34 3.68 3.87
CA ILE A 33 4.88 2.57 3.08
C ILE A 33 6.23 2.12 3.63
N LEU A 34 7.12 3.08 3.92
CA LEU A 34 8.44 2.74 4.46
C LEU A 34 8.35 2.00 5.80
N SER A 35 7.36 2.33 6.62
CA SER A 35 7.19 1.67 7.92
C SER A 35 6.89 0.19 7.77
N LEU A 36 6.34 -0.24 6.64
CA LEU A 36 6.03 -1.64 6.39
C LEU A 36 7.28 -2.50 6.22
N ARG A 37 8.43 -1.89 5.96
CA ARG A 37 9.70 -2.64 5.86
C ARG A 37 10.07 -3.30 7.18
N ARG A 38 9.72 -2.67 8.29
CA ARG A 38 10.07 -3.18 9.64
C ARG A 38 8.89 -3.89 10.29
N THR A 39 7.68 -3.41 10.00
CA THR A 39 6.46 -3.97 10.57
C THR A 39 5.47 -4.21 9.43
N PRO A 40 5.64 -5.31 8.66
CA PRO A 40 4.80 -5.54 7.47
C PRO A 40 3.34 -5.81 7.78
N ARG A 41 3.02 -6.20 9.01
CA ARG A 41 1.63 -6.38 9.44
C ARG A 41 1.40 -5.60 10.73
N PRO A 42 1.37 -4.23 10.64
CA PRO A 42 1.16 -3.43 11.85
C PRO A 42 -0.23 -3.68 12.45
N PRO A 43 -0.46 -3.30 13.71
CA PRO A 43 -1.76 -3.53 14.35
C PRO A 43 -2.94 -2.90 13.62
N ASP A 44 -2.71 -1.83 12.85
CA ASP A 44 -3.75 -1.17 12.06
C ASP A 44 -3.93 -1.77 10.67
N SER A 45 -3.19 -2.82 10.32
CA SER A 45 -3.38 -3.51 9.05
C SER A 45 -4.58 -4.45 9.11
N GLU A 46 -5.24 -4.63 7.97
CA GLU A 46 -6.35 -5.56 7.84
C GLU A 46 -6.04 -6.55 6.72
N GLN A 47 -6.29 -7.83 7.00
CA GLN A 47 -6.19 -8.86 5.98
C GLN A 47 -7.41 -8.80 5.09
N LEU A 48 -7.19 -8.87 3.77
CA LEU A 48 -8.26 -8.82 2.78
C LEU A 48 -8.67 -10.23 2.39
N SER A 49 -9.97 -10.54 2.54
CA SER A 49 -10.48 -11.89 2.29
C SER A 49 -10.75 -12.17 0.81
N HIS A 50 -10.95 -11.12 0.01
CA HIS A 50 -11.33 -11.26 -1.40
C HIS A 50 -10.31 -10.67 -2.36
N PHE A 51 -9.12 -10.39 -1.88
CA PHE A 51 -8.07 -9.84 -2.72
C PHE A 51 -6.75 -10.55 -2.45
N SER A 52 -6.13 -11.00 -3.53
CA SER A 52 -4.77 -11.53 -3.47
C SER A 52 -3.93 -10.83 -4.53
N TYR A 53 -2.64 -10.76 -4.30
CA TYR A 53 -1.72 -10.12 -5.22
C TYR A 53 -0.54 -11.06 -5.50
N LYS A 54 -0.37 -11.44 -6.75
CA LYS A 54 0.67 -12.38 -7.18
C LYS A 54 0.66 -13.67 -6.36
N GLY A 55 -0.54 -14.17 -6.07
CA GLY A 55 -0.72 -15.40 -5.31
C GLY A 55 -0.57 -15.25 -3.79
N LEU A 56 -0.41 -14.04 -3.30
CA LEU A 56 -0.23 -13.77 -1.87
C LEU A 56 -1.46 -13.09 -1.28
N THR A 57 -1.74 -13.38 -0.01
CA THR A 57 -2.83 -12.72 0.70
C THR A 57 -2.62 -11.21 0.73
N GLY A 58 -3.66 -10.45 0.41
CA GLY A 58 -3.61 -8.99 0.44
C GLY A 58 -3.86 -8.45 1.83
N PHE A 59 -3.24 -7.31 2.11
CA PHE A 59 -3.43 -6.53 3.32
C PHE A 59 -3.64 -5.07 2.94
N ARG A 60 -4.23 -4.32 3.86
CA ARG A 60 -4.34 -2.87 3.67
C ARG A 60 -4.01 -2.13 4.95
N VAL A 61 -3.45 -0.94 4.79
CA VAL A 61 -3.32 0.04 5.86
C VAL A 61 -3.86 1.36 5.35
N THR A 62 -4.31 2.20 6.28
CA THR A 62 -4.87 3.51 5.92
C THR A 62 -3.93 4.61 6.37
N GLN A 63 -3.72 5.59 5.51
CA GLN A 63 -2.98 6.80 5.82
C GLN A 63 -3.79 8.01 5.36
N GLY A 64 -4.46 8.69 6.30
CA GLY A 64 -5.34 9.80 5.94
C GLY A 64 -6.47 9.34 5.04
N GLU A 65 -6.57 9.93 3.86
CA GLU A 65 -7.60 9.60 2.86
C GLU A 65 -7.17 8.49 1.91
N TYR A 66 -6.01 7.89 2.13
CA TYR A 66 -5.46 6.87 1.24
C TYR A 66 -5.46 5.52 1.88
N ARG A 67 -5.72 4.49 1.08
CA ARG A 67 -5.55 3.09 1.46
C ARG A 67 -4.40 2.51 0.67
N ILE A 68 -3.51 1.87 1.38
CA ILE A 68 -2.33 1.22 0.79
C ILE A 68 -2.58 -0.27 0.83
N VAL A 69 -2.68 -0.88 -0.35
CA VAL A 69 -2.95 -2.31 -0.51
C VAL A 69 -1.65 -3.00 -0.90
N TYR A 70 -1.32 -4.06 -0.18
CA TYR A 70 -0.04 -4.73 -0.36
C TYR A 70 -0.13 -6.21 -0.01
N ALA A 71 0.92 -6.93 -0.31
CA ALA A 71 1.11 -8.32 0.10
C ALA A 71 2.52 -8.50 0.64
N VAL A 72 2.74 -9.54 1.44
CA VAL A 72 4.04 -9.81 2.05
C VAL A 72 4.53 -11.17 1.58
N ASP A 73 5.69 -11.18 0.92
CA ASP A 73 6.37 -12.41 0.55
C ASP A 73 7.37 -12.74 1.65
N GLU A 74 7.00 -13.65 2.53
CA GLU A 74 7.81 -14.02 3.68
C GLU A 74 9.11 -14.73 3.29
N LYS A 75 9.08 -15.50 2.22
CA LYS A 75 10.27 -16.24 1.77
C LYS A 75 11.32 -15.30 1.21
N ALA A 76 10.87 -14.37 0.36
CA ALA A 76 11.76 -13.41 -0.29
C ALA A 76 12.04 -12.19 0.60
N LYS A 77 11.28 -12.01 1.68
CA LYS A 77 11.36 -10.84 2.56
C LYS A 77 11.10 -9.56 1.78
N VAL A 78 9.99 -9.54 1.05
CA VAL A 78 9.59 -8.42 0.20
C VAL A 78 8.15 -8.02 0.54
N VAL A 79 7.92 -6.72 0.71
CA VAL A 79 6.57 -6.14 0.78
C VAL A 79 6.25 -5.63 -0.62
N LYS A 80 5.19 -6.19 -1.21
CA LYS A 80 4.77 -5.88 -2.58
C LYS A 80 3.60 -4.91 -2.53
N LEU A 81 3.86 -3.65 -2.89
CA LEU A 81 2.83 -2.59 -2.89
C LEU A 81 2.02 -2.72 -4.17
N ALA A 82 0.73 -3.04 -4.04
CA ALA A 82 -0.15 -3.30 -5.18
C ALA A 82 -0.93 -2.07 -5.62
N ARG A 83 -1.50 -1.33 -4.67
CA ARG A 83 -2.36 -0.18 -4.95
C ARG A 83 -2.21 0.89 -3.87
N VAL A 84 -2.39 2.15 -4.27
CA VAL A 84 -2.64 3.26 -3.35
C VAL A 84 -3.91 3.93 -3.84
N LEU A 85 -4.97 3.89 -3.03
CA LEU A 85 -6.31 4.29 -3.42
C LEU A 85 -6.78 5.47 -2.60
N HIS A 86 -7.35 6.48 -3.28
CA HIS A 86 -7.94 7.64 -2.61
C HIS A 86 -9.42 7.36 -2.34
N ARG A 87 -9.86 7.58 -1.08
CA ARG A 87 -11.21 7.23 -0.64
C ARG A 87 -12.33 7.87 -1.49
N ASP A 88 -12.10 9.08 -2.02
CA ASP A 88 -13.11 9.79 -2.79
C ASP A 88 -13.07 9.48 -4.28
N ARG A 89 -11.87 9.19 -4.83
CA ARG A 89 -11.70 8.96 -6.27
C ARG A 89 -11.80 7.50 -6.66
N ASP A 90 -11.41 6.62 -5.74
CA ASP A 90 -11.27 5.19 -6.04
C ASP A 90 -12.27 4.33 -5.26
N TYR A 91 -13.39 4.90 -4.80
CA TYR A 91 -14.29 4.21 -3.90
C TYR A 91 -14.86 2.91 -4.49
N ARG A 92 -15.02 2.82 -5.80
CA ARG A 92 -15.50 1.58 -6.44
C ARG A 92 -14.52 0.43 -6.22
N GLU A 93 -13.25 0.72 -6.35
CA GLU A 93 -12.19 -0.26 -6.13
C GLU A 93 -12.08 -0.56 -4.63
N LEU A 94 -12.28 0.44 -3.77
CA LEU A 94 -12.27 0.26 -2.33
C LEU A 94 -13.34 -0.72 -1.85
N ASP A 95 -14.50 -0.75 -2.50
CA ASP A 95 -15.56 -1.68 -2.14
C ASP A 95 -15.16 -3.15 -2.35
N ARG A 96 -14.19 -3.40 -3.22
CA ARG A 96 -13.67 -4.74 -3.48
C ARG A 96 -12.49 -5.08 -2.57
N ILE A 97 -11.87 -4.09 -2.03
CA ILE A 97 -10.69 -4.17 -1.22
C ILE A 97 -10.92 -3.49 0.11
#